data_e7b5dc53fe17f06ce8dd8614125ee16c
#
_entry.id   e7b5dc53fe17f06ce8dd8614125ee16c
#
_cell.length_a   1.000
_cell.length_b   1.000
_cell.length_c   1.000
_cell.angle_alpha   90.00
_cell.angle_beta   90.00
_cell.angle_gamma   90.00
#
_symmetry.space_group_name_H-M   'P 1'
#
loop_
_entity.id
_entity.type
_entity.pdbx_description
1 polymer ?
#
loop_
_entity_poly.entity_id
_entity_poly.type
_entity_poly.pdbx_seq_one_letter_code
_entity_poly.pdbx_strand_id
1 'polypeptide(L)'
;LRISPHSLSKQYPGIKGKQRAWLGAIVRGGLPAFAQLVLVAFAVYLLNWWNWFTHPGAWGHGKTAAAAEHSSWLDPISDYVTYMSEVMTFHTGVTSKHPYQSYPWQWLINQRPTSMLFEKPHGDNGDFTVEAMSSLGNPMLWWVGVIALAVIIYCTVVRRDWRAGVILVGYLGLWAPWLFYWYR
;
A
#
# COMPACT_ATOMS: atom_id res chain seq x y z
N LEU A 1 -1.37 25.01 -14.67
CA LEU A 1 -2.18 26.06 -14.02
C LEU A 1 -2.22 25.78 -12.53
N ARG A 2 -1.44 26.54 -11.73
CA ARG A 2 -1.46 26.45 -10.25
C ARG A 2 -2.68 27.22 -9.74
N ILE A 3 -3.78 26.54 -9.51
CA ILE A 3 -4.92 27.09 -8.79
C ILE A 3 -4.68 26.81 -7.30
N SER A 4 -4.03 27.74 -6.59
CA SER A 4 -3.91 27.62 -5.14
C SER A 4 -5.15 28.23 -4.47
N PRO A 5 -5.62 27.69 -3.33
CA PRO A 5 -6.70 28.29 -2.56
C PRO A 5 -6.42 29.77 -2.20
N HIS A 6 -5.15 30.11 -2.07
CA HIS A 6 -4.70 31.47 -1.75
C HIS A 6 -4.89 32.46 -2.92
N SER A 7 -4.78 32.00 -4.17
CA SER A 7 -5.02 32.86 -5.35
C SER A 7 -6.51 33.15 -5.54
N LEU A 8 -7.35 32.18 -5.23
CA LEU A 8 -8.81 32.34 -5.30
C LEU A 8 -9.38 33.16 -4.14
N SER A 9 -8.76 33.12 -2.95
CA SER A 9 -9.20 33.90 -1.79
C SER A 9 -8.96 35.41 -1.96
N LYS A 10 -7.97 35.82 -2.78
CA LYS A 10 -7.75 37.24 -3.14
C LYS A 10 -8.84 37.77 -4.08
N GLN A 11 -9.41 36.91 -4.91
CA GLN A 11 -10.44 37.30 -5.88
C GLN A 11 -11.84 37.37 -5.25
N TYR A 12 -12.04 36.76 -4.09
CA TYR A 12 -13.32 36.71 -3.37
C TYR A 12 -13.13 36.99 -1.89
N PRO A 13 -13.03 38.30 -1.48
CA PRO A 13 -12.89 38.66 -0.09
C PRO A 13 -14.20 38.37 0.69
N GLY A 14 -14.04 37.76 1.87
CA GLY A 14 -15.15 37.40 2.76
C GLY A 14 -15.36 35.90 2.93
N ILE A 15 -16.18 35.50 3.93
CA ILE A 15 -16.42 34.09 4.27
C ILE A 15 -17.02 33.31 3.08
N LYS A 16 -18.00 33.90 2.40
CA LYS A 16 -18.62 33.30 1.20
C LYS A 16 -17.63 33.18 0.03
N GLY A 17 -16.71 34.13 -0.08
CA GLY A 17 -15.64 34.10 -1.07
C GLY A 17 -14.64 32.98 -0.82
N LYS A 18 -14.25 32.74 0.44
CA LYS A 18 -13.39 31.62 0.83
C LYS A 18 -14.03 30.26 0.53
N GLN A 19 -15.31 30.10 0.83
CA GLN A 19 -16.03 28.84 0.51
C GLN A 19 -16.10 28.58 -1.00
N ARG A 20 -16.39 29.60 -1.81
CA ARG A 20 -16.37 29.49 -3.28
C ARG A 20 -14.98 29.18 -3.83
N ALA A 21 -13.93 29.75 -3.21
CA ALA A 21 -12.54 29.48 -3.58
C ALA A 21 -12.15 28.03 -3.30
N TRP A 22 -12.56 27.48 -2.15
CA TRP A 22 -12.34 26.07 -1.81
C TRP A 22 -13.10 25.13 -2.73
N LEU A 23 -14.37 25.39 -2.98
CA LEU A 23 -15.18 24.60 -3.93
C LEU A 23 -14.56 24.63 -5.34
N GLY A 24 -14.11 25.82 -5.79
CA GLY A 24 -13.43 25.93 -7.08
C GLY A 24 -12.11 25.15 -7.12
N ALA A 25 -11.34 25.13 -6.04
CA ALA A 25 -10.12 24.34 -5.95
C ALA A 25 -10.39 22.82 -5.95
N ILE A 26 -11.43 22.37 -5.24
CA ILE A 26 -11.84 20.96 -5.24
C ILE A 26 -12.31 20.54 -6.64
N VAL A 27 -13.23 21.31 -7.24
CA VAL A 27 -13.84 20.92 -8.53
C VAL A 27 -12.83 21.01 -9.69
N ARG A 28 -12.01 22.06 -9.74
CA ARG A 28 -11.08 22.28 -10.87
C ARG A 28 -9.71 21.64 -10.69
N GLY A 29 -9.31 21.34 -9.46
CA GLY A 29 -8.04 20.70 -9.14
C GLY A 29 -8.19 19.32 -8.52
N GLY A 30 -8.99 19.19 -7.47
CA GLY A 30 -9.14 17.97 -6.70
C GLY A 30 -9.81 16.84 -7.48
N LEU A 31 -10.95 17.09 -8.13
CA LEU A 31 -11.65 16.06 -8.91
C LEU A 31 -10.84 15.53 -10.10
N PRO A 32 -10.22 16.39 -10.94
CA PRO A 32 -9.36 15.89 -12.00
C PRO A 32 -8.14 15.12 -11.46
N ALA A 33 -7.52 15.59 -10.38
CA ALA A 33 -6.41 14.88 -9.75
C ALA A 33 -6.86 13.53 -9.18
N PHE A 34 -8.01 13.46 -8.52
CA PHE A 34 -8.60 12.21 -8.05
C PHE A 34 -8.87 11.25 -9.21
N ALA A 35 -9.50 11.73 -10.28
CA ALA A 35 -9.77 10.91 -11.45
C ALA A 35 -8.48 10.35 -12.06
N GLN A 36 -7.44 11.18 -12.22
CA GLN A 36 -6.16 10.74 -12.75
C GLN A 36 -5.42 9.76 -11.82
N LEU A 37 -5.40 10.03 -10.52
CA LEU A 37 -4.64 9.21 -9.58
C LEU A 37 -5.38 7.92 -9.20
N VAL A 38 -6.69 7.98 -9.03
CA VAL A 38 -7.47 6.82 -8.55
C VAL A 38 -7.99 5.98 -9.70
N LEU A 39 -8.65 6.59 -10.71
CA LEU A 39 -9.25 5.81 -11.79
C LEU A 39 -8.18 5.19 -12.71
N VAL A 40 -7.11 5.93 -13.01
CA VAL A 40 -6.01 5.38 -13.80
C VAL A 40 -5.27 4.29 -13.03
N ALA A 41 -4.98 4.50 -11.73
CA ALA A 41 -4.37 3.47 -10.90
C ALA A 41 -5.25 2.23 -10.78
N PHE A 42 -6.57 2.40 -10.63
CA PHE A 42 -7.53 1.29 -10.59
C PHE A 42 -7.59 0.55 -11.93
N ALA A 43 -7.61 1.26 -13.06
CA ALA A 43 -7.56 0.64 -14.39
C ALA A 43 -6.27 -0.17 -14.59
N VAL A 44 -5.11 0.39 -14.22
CA VAL A 44 -3.82 -0.32 -14.28
C VAL A 44 -3.82 -1.53 -13.33
N TYR A 45 -4.38 -1.40 -12.14
CA TYR A 45 -4.56 -2.50 -11.21
C TYR A 45 -5.38 -3.64 -11.83
N LEU A 46 -6.52 -3.36 -12.44
CA LEU A 46 -7.34 -4.38 -13.11
C LEU A 46 -6.61 -5.00 -14.31
N LEU A 47 -5.83 -4.22 -15.06
CA LEU A 47 -5.01 -4.74 -16.16
C LEU A 47 -3.95 -5.73 -15.67
N ASN A 48 -3.38 -5.55 -14.50
CA ASN A 48 -2.47 -6.54 -13.91
C ASN A 48 -3.15 -7.88 -13.58
N TRP A 49 -4.48 -7.85 -13.36
CA TRP A 49 -5.28 -9.06 -13.15
C TRP A 49 -5.77 -9.70 -14.45
N TRP A 50 -5.42 -9.13 -15.62
CA TRP A 50 -5.89 -9.62 -16.92
C TRP A 50 -5.67 -11.12 -17.10
N ASN A 51 -4.48 -11.62 -16.77
CA ASN A 51 -4.18 -13.05 -16.86
C ASN A 51 -5.08 -13.90 -15.96
N TRP A 52 -5.42 -13.41 -14.79
CA TRP A 52 -6.33 -14.11 -13.89
C TRP A 52 -7.74 -14.21 -14.50
N PHE A 53 -8.25 -13.11 -15.04
CA PHE A 53 -9.57 -13.07 -15.67
C PHE A 53 -9.66 -13.94 -16.93
N THR A 54 -8.57 -14.11 -17.66
CA THR A 54 -8.54 -14.85 -18.92
C THR A 54 -8.10 -16.32 -18.78
N HIS A 55 -7.62 -16.72 -17.59
CA HIS A 55 -7.09 -18.08 -17.35
C HIS A 55 -8.06 -18.93 -16.54
N PRO A 56 -8.79 -19.86 -17.18
CA PRO A 56 -9.77 -20.69 -16.46
C PRO A 56 -9.18 -21.55 -15.33
N GLY A 57 -7.87 -21.82 -15.38
CA GLY A 57 -7.16 -22.58 -14.34
C GLY A 57 -6.61 -21.71 -13.19
N ALA A 58 -6.88 -20.41 -13.18
CA ALA A 58 -6.44 -19.54 -12.09
C ALA A 58 -7.17 -19.88 -10.79
N TRP A 59 -6.45 -19.78 -9.67
CA TRP A 59 -7.03 -20.12 -8.36
C TRP A 59 -8.26 -19.23 -8.06
N GLY A 60 -9.36 -19.87 -7.70
CA GLY A 60 -10.62 -19.19 -7.39
C GLY A 60 -11.48 -18.83 -8.61
N HIS A 61 -10.97 -18.99 -9.83
CA HIS A 61 -11.71 -18.73 -11.05
C HIS A 61 -12.70 -19.89 -11.33
N GLY A 62 -13.91 -19.55 -11.82
CA GLY A 62 -14.93 -20.52 -12.19
C GLY A 62 -15.76 -21.09 -11.03
N LYS A 63 -15.54 -20.65 -9.80
CA LYS A 63 -16.31 -21.14 -8.63
C LYS A 63 -17.78 -20.75 -8.71
N THR A 64 -18.08 -19.51 -9.12
CA THR A 64 -19.47 -19.02 -9.24
C THR A 64 -20.21 -19.73 -10.36
N ALA A 65 -19.59 -19.88 -11.51
CA ALA A 65 -20.17 -20.61 -12.63
C ALA A 65 -20.42 -22.10 -12.33
N ALA A 66 -19.52 -22.74 -11.57
CA ALA A 66 -19.67 -24.12 -11.14
C ALA A 66 -20.79 -24.33 -10.10
N ALA A 67 -21.10 -23.29 -9.31
CA ALA A 67 -22.14 -23.33 -8.30
C ALA A 67 -23.53 -22.89 -8.81
N ALA A 68 -23.59 -22.24 -9.96
CA ALA A 68 -24.84 -21.71 -10.55
C ALA A 68 -25.39 -22.67 -11.61
N GLU A 69 -26.72 -22.77 -11.69
CA GLU A 69 -27.40 -23.51 -12.78
C GLU A 69 -27.16 -22.85 -14.15
N HIS A 70 -26.87 -21.56 -14.17
CA HIS A 70 -26.64 -20.78 -15.40
C HIS A 70 -25.39 -19.93 -15.26
N SER A 71 -24.49 -20.02 -16.23
CA SER A 71 -23.30 -19.17 -16.31
C SER A 71 -23.66 -17.76 -16.80
N SER A 72 -23.08 -16.76 -16.14
CA SER A 72 -23.26 -15.32 -16.44
C SER A 72 -21.91 -14.70 -16.85
N TRP A 73 -21.97 -13.68 -17.70
CA TRP A 73 -20.78 -12.89 -18.05
C TRP A 73 -20.20 -12.11 -16.87
N LEU A 74 -20.95 -12.01 -15.77
CA LEU A 74 -20.51 -11.39 -14.51
C LEU A 74 -19.79 -12.35 -13.56
N ASP A 75 -19.84 -13.66 -13.81
CA ASP A 75 -19.25 -14.67 -12.93
C ASP A 75 -17.76 -14.41 -12.63
N PRO A 76 -16.91 -14.03 -13.60
CA PRO A 76 -15.51 -13.72 -13.32
C PRO A 76 -15.32 -12.57 -12.34
N ILE A 77 -16.23 -11.58 -12.35
CA ILE A 77 -16.19 -10.46 -11.41
C ILE A 77 -16.60 -10.93 -10.02
N SER A 78 -17.63 -11.76 -9.93
CA SER A 78 -18.07 -12.38 -8.66
C SER A 78 -16.96 -13.26 -8.06
N ASP A 79 -16.33 -14.07 -8.88
CA ASP A 79 -15.19 -14.91 -8.49
C ASP A 79 -14.03 -14.06 -7.97
N TYR A 80 -13.71 -12.94 -8.65
CA TYR A 80 -12.67 -12.02 -8.24
C TYR A 80 -12.98 -11.38 -6.87
N VAL A 81 -14.19 -10.91 -6.67
CA VAL A 81 -14.61 -10.32 -5.38
C VAL A 81 -14.54 -11.36 -4.25
N THR A 82 -14.99 -12.58 -4.53
CA THR A 82 -14.92 -13.70 -3.57
C THR A 82 -13.47 -14.02 -3.23
N TYR A 83 -12.60 -14.13 -4.24
CA TYR A 83 -11.18 -14.38 -4.06
C TYR A 83 -10.50 -13.29 -3.22
N MET A 84 -10.78 -12.01 -3.51
CA MET A 84 -10.24 -10.90 -2.71
C MET A 84 -10.75 -10.94 -1.26
N SER A 85 -12.01 -11.31 -1.05
CA SER A 85 -12.57 -11.49 0.28
C SER A 85 -11.92 -12.65 1.04
N GLU A 86 -11.68 -13.79 0.38
CA GLU A 86 -10.96 -14.92 0.95
C GLU A 86 -9.53 -14.54 1.34
N VAL A 87 -8.81 -13.84 0.46
CA VAL A 87 -7.46 -13.33 0.72
C VAL A 87 -7.45 -12.38 1.92
N MET A 88 -8.40 -11.45 1.98
CA MET A 88 -8.51 -10.53 3.12
C MET A 88 -8.82 -11.29 4.41
N THR A 89 -9.77 -12.21 4.39
CA THR A 89 -10.13 -13.04 5.54
C THR A 89 -8.96 -13.89 6.02
N PHE A 90 -8.23 -14.51 5.08
CA PHE A 90 -7.03 -15.26 5.41
C PHE A 90 -5.99 -14.36 6.09
N HIS A 91 -5.62 -13.25 5.45
CA HIS A 91 -4.62 -12.35 6.00
C HIS A 91 -5.06 -11.66 7.30
N THR A 92 -6.36 -11.42 7.47
CA THR A 92 -6.88 -10.89 8.74
C THR A 92 -7.02 -11.98 9.81
N GLY A 93 -7.09 -13.25 9.44
CA GLY A 93 -7.19 -14.39 10.35
C GLY A 93 -5.85 -15.03 10.77
N VAL A 94 -4.74 -14.71 10.11
CA VAL A 94 -3.43 -15.29 10.46
C VAL A 94 -3.01 -14.88 11.86
N THR A 95 -2.93 -15.85 12.76
CA THR A 95 -2.51 -15.66 14.16
C THR A 95 -1.24 -16.42 14.51
N SER A 96 -0.69 -17.18 13.55
CA SER A 96 0.53 -17.97 13.77
C SER A 96 1.73 -17.04 13.98
N LYS A 97 2.38 -17.20 15.12
CA LYS A 97 3.60 -16.46 15.45
C LYS A 97 4.78 -17.10 14.73
N HIS A 98 5.56 -16.28 14.05
CA HIS A 98 6.83 -16.73 13.49
C HIS A 98 7.98 -16.28 14.38
N PRO A 99 8.93 -17.17 14.76
CA PRO A 99 10.04 -16.82 15.65
C PRO A 99 10.87 -15.64 15.18
N TYR A 100 10.93 -15.42 13.88
CA TYR A 100 11.69 -14.36 13.23
C TYR A 100 10.79 -13.25 12.66
N GLN A 101 9.57 -13.09 13.14
CA GLN A 101 8.70 -12.00 12.69
C GLN A 101 9.29 -10.62 13.03
N SER A 102 9.09 -9.66 12.14
CA SER A 102 9.45 -8.26 12.35
C SER A 102 8.20 -7.41 12.57
N TYR A 103 8.32 -6.42 13.43
CA TYR A 103 7.26 -5.47 13.68
C TYR A 103 7.38 -4.25 12.76
N PRO A 104 6.29 -3.53 12.45
CA PRO A 104 6.31 -2.41 11.53
C PRO A 104 7.33 -1.31 11.86
N TRP A 105 7.58 -1.04 13.13
CA TRP A 105 8.61 -0.05 13.54
C TRP A 105 10.04 -0.54 13.28
N GLN A 106 10.26 -1.84 13.24
CA GLN A 106 11.56 -2.44 12.93
C GLN A 106 11.93 -2.26 11.45
N TRP A 107 10.92 -2.09 10.58
CA TRP A 107 11.15 -1.88 9.16
C TRP A 107 11.87 -0.55 8.87
N LEU A 108 11.65 0.46 9.72
CA LEU A 108 12.33 1.76 9.58
C LEU A 108 13.85 1.65 9.65
N ILE A 109 14.36 0.73 10.46
CA ILE A 109 15.80 0.54 10.65
C ILE A 109 16.31 -0.77 10.04
N ASN A 110 15.47 -1.43 9.24
CA ASN A 110 15.79 -2.70 8.59
C ASN A 110 16.22 -3.80 9.59
N GLN A 111 15.58 -3.81 10.76
CA GLN A 111 15.80 -4.81 11.80
C GLN A 111 14.96 -6.05 11.48
N ARG A 112 15.57 -7.24 11.58
CA ARG A 112 14.96 -8.52 11.21
C ARG A 112 14.45 -8.52 9.77
N PRO A 113 15.35 -8.51 8.78
CA PRO A 113 14.97 -8.62 7.38
C PRO A 113 14.26 -9.95 7.12
N THR A 114 13.48 -10.02 6.04
CA THR A 114 12.72 -11.23 5.72
C THR A 114 13.66 -12.42 5.52
N SER A 115 13.48 -13.48 6.32
CA SER A 115 14.15 -14.75 6.12
C SER A 115 13.45 -15.51 4.99
N MET A 116 14.16 -15.74 3.88
CA MET A 116 13.65 -16.44 2.70
C MET A 116 13.89 -17.94 2.81
N LEU A 117 15.04 -18.33 3.34
CA LEU A 117 15.43 -19.72 3.56
C LEU A 117 16.18 -19.81 4.89
N PHE A 118 15.88 -20.83 5.66
CA PHE A 118 16.62 -21.20 6.85
C PHE A 118 16.59 -22.72 7.00
N GLU A 119 17.63 -23.38 6.52
CA GLU A 119 17.77 -24.81 6.62
C GLU A 119 18.92 -25.17 7.55
N LYS A 120 18.67 -26.15 8.41
CA LYS A 120 19.70 -26.80 9.21
C LYS A 120 19.97 -28.15 8.57
N PRO A 121 21.03 -28.30 7.78
CA PRO A 121 21.37 -29.61 7.26
C PRO A 121 21.64 -30.57 8.41
N HIS A 122 21.04 -31.73 8.32
CA HIS A 122 21.31 -32.84 9.22
C HIS A 122 22.60 -33.50 8.71
N GLY A 123 23.74 -33.03 9.15
CA GLY A 123 25.02 -33.69 8.84
C GLY A 123 25.17 -34.90 9.75
N ASP A 124 25.32 -36.09 9.16
CA ASP A 124 25.61 -37.34 9.89
C ASP A 124 26.94 -37.30 10.67
N ASN A 125 27.76 -36.28 10.47
CA ASN A 125 29.10 -36.16 11.02
C ASN A 125 29.32 -35.05 12.06
N GLY A 126 28.24 -34.44 12.60
CA GLY A 126 28.36 -33.40 13.63
C GLY A 126 28.76 -31.99 13.12
N ASP A 127 28.92 -31.79 11.84
CA ASP A 127 29.12 -30.50 11.21
C ASP A 127 27.81 -29.73 11.08
N PHE A 128 27.70 -28.62 11.79
CA PHE A 128 26.54 -27.73 11.73
C PHE A 128 26.73 -26.68 10.64
N THR A 129 26.40 -27.01 9.40
CA THR A 129 26.24 -26.00 8.37
C THR A 129 24.82 -25.47 8.38
N VAL A 130 24.66 -24.15 8.46
CA VAL A 130 23.35 -23.48 8.38
C VAL A 130 23.28 -22.74 7.07
N GLU A 131 22.31 -23.10 6.24
CA GLU A 131 22.01 -22.34 5.04
C GLU A 131 20.91 -21.31 5.36
N ALA A 132 21.24 -20.04 5.25
CA ALA A 132 20.32 -18.96 5.52
C ALA A 132 20.35 -17.93 4.38
N MET A 133 19.17 -17.61 3.85
CA MET A 133 18.99 -16.56 2.86
C MET A 133 18.03 -15.52 3.42
N SER A 134 18.49 -14.28 3.48
CA SER A 134 17.67 -13.16 3.96
C SER A 134 17.56 -12.07 2.89
N SER A 135 16.36 -11.57 2.67
CA SER A 135 16.12 -10.40 1.83
C SER A 135 16.38 -9.13 2.63
N LEU A 136 17.56 -8.57 2.46
CA LEU A 136 18.01 -7.36 3.16
C LEU A 136 17.96 -6.17 2.20
N GLY A 137 17.24 -5.12 2.57
CA GLY A 137 17.34 -3.83 1.88
C GLY A 137 18.75 -3.23 2.07
N ASN A 138 19.21 -2.42 1.11
CA ASN A 138 20.51 -1.76 1.24
C ASN A 138 20.54 -0.90 2.53
N PRO A 139 21.36 -1.23 3.54
CA PRO A 139 21.33 -0.55 4.84
C PRO A 139 21.61 0.95 4.73
N MET A 140 22.52 1.33 3.81
CA MET A 140 22.86 2.75 3.58
C MET A 140 21.64 3.55 3.11
N LEU A 141 20.92 3.05 2.11
CA LEU A 141 19.71 3.70 1.61
C LEU A 141 18.62 3.76 2.69
N TRP A 142 18.49 2.71 3.50
CA TRP A 142 17.52 2.64 4.57
C TRP A 142 17.77 3.67 5.66
N TRP A 143 18.99 3.77 6.14
CA TRP A 143 19.35 4.71 7.21
C TRP A 143 19.34 6.16 6.74
N VAL A 144 19.81 6.43 5.53
CA VAL A 144 19.67 7.76 4.90
C VAL A 144 18.19 8.11 4.74
N GLY A 145 17.34 7.13 4.40
CA GLY A 145 15.88 7.27 4.33
C GLY A 145 15.26 7.69 5.67
N VAL A 146 15.72 7.13 6.79
CA VAL A 146 15.25 7.53 8.15
C VAL A 146 15.64 8.98 8.45
N ILE A 147 16.87 9.38 8.11
CA ILE A 147 17.32 10.78 8.27
C ILE A 147 16.47 11.70 7.40
N ALA A 148 16.24 11.33 6.14
CA ALA A 148 15.40 12.10 5.23
C ALA A 148 13.97 12.23 5.76
N LEU A 149 13.41 11.16 6.35
CA LEU A 149 12.09 11.17 6.97
C LEU A 149 12.04 12.19 8.13
N ALA A 150 13.05 12.22 8.98
CA ALA A 150 13.15 13.20 10.06
C ALA A 150 13.20 14.65 9.53
N VAL A 151 13.95 14.90 8.45
CA VAL A 151 14.00 16.20 7.76
C VAL A 151 12.63 16.57 7.18
N ILE A 152 11.93 15.62 6.55
CA ILE A 152 10.58 15.85 6.00
C ILE A 152 9.58 16.17 7.10
N ILE A 153 9.62 15.47 8.23
CA ILE A 153 8.78 15.77 9.40
C ILE A 153 9.08 17.20 9.90
N TYR A 154 10.34 17.55 10.06
CA TYR A 154 10.75 18.90 10.45
C TYR A 154 10.23 19.97 9.48
N CYS A 155 10.41 19.76 8.17
CA CYS A 155 9.93 20.69 7.15
C CYS A 155 8.41 20.82 7.16
N THR A 156 7.69 19.73 7.39
CA THR A 156 6.21 19.75 7.46
C THR A 156 5.72 20.48 8.69
N VAL A 157 6.26 20.18 9.87
CA VAL A 157 5.74 20.66 11.15
C VAL A 157 6.25 22.07 11.45
N VAL A 158 7.58 22.30 11.36
CA VAL A 158 8.21 23.55 11.77
C VAL A 158 8.18 24.58 10.66
N ARG A 159 8.56 24.19 9.43
CA ARG A 159 8.57 25.07 8.27
C ARG A 159 7.22 25.22 7.58
N ARG A 160 6.25 24.37 7.96
CA ARG A 160 4.91 24.33 7.37
C ARG A 160 4.95 24.22 5.84
N ASP A 161 5.93 23.48 5.32
CA ASP A 161 6.05 23.22 3.90
C ASP A 161 5.07 22.13 3.49
N TRP A 162 4.05 22.53 2.75
CA TRP A 162 3.02 21.60 2.27
C TRP A 162 3.57 20.51 1.34
N ARG A 163 4.70 20.77 0.64
CA ARG A 163 5.33 19.78 -0.26
C ARG A 163 5.90 18.62 0.52
N ALA A 164 6.59 18.93 1.62
CA ALA A 164 7.05 17.92 2.56
C ALA A 164 5.87 17.17 3.18
N GLY A 165 4.76 17.89 3.47
CA GLY A 165 3.51 17.28 3.96
C GLY A 165 2.91 16.26 3.00
N VAL A 166 2.92 16.50 1.69
CA VAL A 166 2.44 15.52 0.69
C VAL A 166 3.28 14.24 0.72
N ILE A 167 4.60 14.37 0.78
CA ILE A 167 5.51 13.21 0.86
C ILE A 167 5.26 12.44 2.15
N LEU A 168 5.13 13.15 3.28
CA LEU A 168 4.88 12.53 4.58
C LEU A 168 3.55 11.78 4.62
N VAL A 169 2.47 12.36 4.07
CA VAL A 169 1.16 11.70 3.98
C VAL A 169 1.23 10.45 3.11
N GLY A 170 1.92 10.49 1.97
CA GLY A 170 2.13 9.32 1.12
C GLY A 170 2.87 8.20 1.86
N TYR A 171 3.93 8.54 2.55
CA TYR A 171 4.71 7.58 3.33
C TYR A 171 3.90 6.98 4.49
N LEU A 172 3.26 7.83 5.30
CA LEU A 172 2.44 7.38 6.42
C LEU A 172 1.22 6.59 5.97
N GLY A 173 0.59 6.96 4.85
CA GLY A 173 -0.54 6.24 4.28
C GLY A 173 -0.22 4.78 3.94
N LEU A 174 1.02 4.51 3.55
CA LEU A 174 1.47 3.14 3.25
C LEU A 174 1.97 2.39 4.50
N TRP A 175 2.61 3.07 5.43
CA TRP A 175 3.24 2.44 6.59
C TRP A 175 2.36 2.40 7.83
N ALA A 176 1.63 3.49 8.16
CA ALA A 176 0.85 3.59 9.39
C ALA A 176 -0.25 2.52 9.55
N PRO A 177 -0.95 2.05 8.49
CA PRO A 177 -1.92 0.97 8.65
C PRO A 177 -1.35 -0.29 9.28
N TRP A 178 -0.09 -0.60 9.03
CA TRP A 178 0.57 -1.77 9.59
C TRP A 178 0.81 -1.67 11.10
N LEU A 179 0.82 -0.48 11.67
CA LEU A 179 0.91 -0.30 13.12
C LEU A 179 -0.33 -0.81 13.85
N PHE A 180 -1.49 -0.82 13.19
CA PHE A 180 -2.73 -1.38 13.74
C PHE A 180 -2.73 -2.91 13.68
N TYR A 181 -1.92 -3.50 12.82
CA TYR A 181 -1.79 -4.94 12.64
C TYR A 181 -0.44 -5.46 13.16
N TRP A 182 0.18 -4.77 14.12
CA TRP A 182 1.52 -5.07 14.64
C TRP A 182 1.66 -6.43 15.32
N TYR A 183 0.55 -7.00 15.75
CA TYR A 183 0.49 -8.29 16.46
C TYR A 183 0.52 -9.50 15.50
N ARG A 184 0.66 -9.29 14.21
CA ARG A 184 0.68 -10.33 13.17
C ARG A 184 2.07 -10.61 12.67
#